data_95c55e68a182ae84f098ebb7a1b4ee16
#
_entry.id   95c55e68a182ae84f098ebb7a1b4ee16
#
_cell.length_a   1.000
_cell.length_b   1.000
_cell.length_c   1.000
_cell.angle_alpha   90.00
_cell.angle_beta   90.00
_cell.angle_gamma   90.00
#
_symmetry.space_group_name_H-M   'P 1'
#
loop_
_entity.id
_entity.type
_entity.pdbx_description
1 polymer ?
#
loop_
_entity_poly.entity_id
_entity_poly.type
_entity_poly.pdbx_seq_one_letter_code
_entity_poly.pdbx_strand_id
1 'polypeptide(L)'
;MTKSHPLNLAGEPRAFFGRRSGKRLHKGQDQLFRDVLPALTIALPERGTLDLAALFPGARNFILEIGYGGGEHLARQALSHPETGFIGAEVFSGGIAKLVQQIDAEGIGNVRLFTDDALKLLVKLEPATLDAVYLLYPDPWPKTRHHKRWCRVLGQGSG
;
A
#
# COMPACT_ATOMS: atom_id res chain seq x y z
N MET A 1 -19.92 7.32 18.30
CA MET A 1 -18.56 6.86 17.99
C MET A 1 -17.84 7.93 17.16
N THR A 2 -16.99 8.68 17.78
CA THR A 2 -16.14 9.66 17.10
C THR A 2 -15.10 8.90 16.30
N LYS A 3 -15.16 8.99 14.96
CA LYS A 3 -14.11 8.50 14.08
C LYS A 3 -12.86 9.34 14.35
N SER A 4 -11.88 8.78 15.02
CA SER A 4 -10.59 9.43 15.17
C SER A 4 -9.94 9.53 13.78
N HIS A 5 -9.82 10.75 13.27
CA HIS A 5 -9.07 10.99 12.06
C HIS A 5 -7.58 10.80 12.35
N PRO A 6 -6.83 10.11 11.47
CA PRO A 6 -5.39 9.99 11.63
C PRO A 6 -4.75 11.38 11.66
N LEU A 7 -3.78 11.55 12.54
CA LEU A 7 -3.04 12.80 12.67
C LEU A 7 -1.95 12.89 11.59
N ASN A 8 -1.62 14.10 11.16
CA ASN A 8 -0.44 14.36 10.34
C ASN A 8 0.84 14.32 11.21
N LEU A 9 2.01 14.46 10.59
CA LEU A 9 3.29 14.49 11.32
C LEU A 9 3.41 15.63 12.33
N ALA A 10 2.53 16.64 12.27
CA ALA A 10 2.44 17.75 13.21
C ALA A 10 1.37 17.52 14.30
N GLY A 11 0.75 16.34 14.35
CA GLY A 11 -0.27 16.01 15.35
C GLY A 11 -1.67 16.59 15.05
N GLU A 12 -1.90 17.13 13.85
CA GLU A 12 -3.20 17.69 13.47
C GLU A 12 -4.10 16.66 12.77
N PRO A 13 -5.44 16.77 12.88
CA PRO A 13 -6.35 15.89 12.16
C PRO A 13 -6.10 15.93 10.65
N ARG A 14 -5.86 14.77 10.05
CA ARG A 14 -5.57 14.65 8.64
C ARG A 14 -6.83 14.40 7.85
N ALA A 15 -7.17 15.31 6.93
CA ALA A 15 -8.20 15.06 5.94
C ALA A 15 -7.63 14.12 4.87
N PHE A 16 -8.25 12.94 4.73
CA PHE A 16 -7.98 12.05 3.61
C PHE A 16 -8.76 12.54 2.39
N PHE A 17 -8.04 12.96 1.37
CA PHE A 17 -8.61 13.36 0.08
C PHE A 17 -8.45 12.22 -0.91
N GLY A 18 -9.42 11.33 -0.97
CA GLY A 18 -9.41 10.23 -1.93
C GLY A 18 -10.71 9.42 -1.87
N ARG A 19 -11.07 8.80 -3.00
CA ARG A 19 -12.24 7.95 -3.10
C ARG A 19 -11.93 6.60 -2.46
N ARG A 20 -12.59 6.27 -1.35
CA ARG A 20 -12.41 4.96 -0.67
C ARG A 20 -13.30 3.86 -1.24
N SER A 21 -14.43 4.19 -1.84
CA SER A 21 -15.36 3.22 -2.41
C SER A 21 -15.86 3.66 -3.76
N GLY A 22 -16.10 2.68 -4.63
CA GLY A 22 -16.64 2.83 -5.97
C GLY A 22 -17.97 2.13 -6.13
N LYS A 23 -18.24 1.61 -7.35
CA LYS A 23 -19.36 0.71 -7.61
C LYS A 23 -19.26 -0.52 -6.70
N ARG A 24 -20.43 -1.05 -6.30
CA ARG A 24 -20.51 -2.29 -5.53
C ARG A 24 -19.75 -3.40 -6.27
N LEU A 25 -18.95 -4.15 -5.53
CA LEU A 25 -18.24 -5.31 -6.08
C LEU A 25 -19.25 -6.36 -6.59
N HIS A 26 -18.89 -7.06 -7.65
CA HIS A 26 -19.68 -8.22 -8.11
C HIS A 26 -19.57 -9.36 -7.08
N LYS A 27 -20.60 -10.22 -7.00
CA LYS A 27 -20.66 -11.28 -5.98
C LYS A 27 -19.39 -12.13 -5.86
N GLY A 28 -18.78 -12.51 -6.98
CA GLY A 28 -17.53 -13.28 -6.99
C GLY A 28 -16.32 -12.49 -6.45
N GLN A 29 -16.24 -11.22 -6.77
CA GLN A 29 -15.19 -10.33 -6.25
C GLN A 29 -15.35 -10.08 -4.75
N ASP A 30 -16.60 -9.95 -4.28
CA ASP A 30 -16.90 -9.72 -2.87
C ASP A 30 -16.53 -10.94 -2.02
N GLN A 31 -16.79 -12.16 -2.51
CA GLN A 31 -16.40 -13.39 -1.85
C GLN A 31 -14.87 -13.51 -1.77
N LEU A 32 -14.19 -13.36 -2.87
CA LEU A 32 -12.73 -13.44 -2.94
C LEU A 32 -12.06 -12.36 -2.07
N PHE A 33 -12.61 -11.16 -2.07
CA PHE A 33 -12.16 -10.07 -1.22
C PHE A 33 -12.23 -10.42 0.27
N ARG A 34 -13.30 -11.13 0.69
CA ARG A 34 -13.45 -11.59 2.08
C ARG A 34 -12.55 -12.75 2.45
N ASP A 35 -12.32 -13.67 1.52
CA ASP A 35 -11.61 -14.92 1.80
C ASP A 35 -10.10 -14.78 1.66
N VAL A 36 -9.62 -14.00 0.67
CA VAL A 36 -8.20 -13.89 0.32
C VAL A 36 -7.54 -12.65 0.91
N LEU A 37 -8.21 -11.51 0.91
CA LEU A 37 -7.62 -10.25 1.38
C LEU A 37 -7.06 -10.30 2.81
N PRO A 38 -7.71 -10.95 3.79
CA PRO A 38 -7.16 -10.99 5.14
C PRO A 38 -5.77 -11.61 5.23
N ALA A 39 -5.49 -12.64 4.43
CA ALA A 39 -4.17 -13.29 4.38
C ALA A 39 -3.09 -12.41 3.72
N LEU A 40 -3.50 -11.46 2.87
CA LEU A 40 -2.59 -10.54 2.17
C LEU A 40 -2.39 -9.23 2.93
N THR A 41 -3.27 -8.89 3.85
CA THR A 41 -3.28 -7.59 4.52
C THR A 41 -2.20 -7.49 5.59
N ILE A 42 -1.42 -6.42 5.50
CA ILE A 42 -0.43 -6.07 6.52
C ILE A 42 -1.13 -5.47 7.73
N ALA A 43 -0.92 -6.08 8.90
CA ALA A 43 -1.27 -5.51 10.19
C ALA A 43 -0.06 -4.76 10.76
N LEU A 44 -0.22 -3.48 11.05
CA LEU A 44 0.85 -2.68 11.63
C LEU A 44 1.03 -3.01 13.11
N PRO A 45 2.27 -3.15 13.61
CA PRO A 45 2.52 -3.35 15.02
C PRO A 45 2.12 -2.11 15.82
N GLU A 46 1.56 -2.30 17.00
CA GLU A 46 1.24 -1.19 17.91
C GLU A 46 2.50 -0.45 18.33
N ARG A 47 3.55 -1.21 18.64
CA ARG A 47 4.86 -0.69 19.06
C ARG A 47 5.95 -1.20 18.13
N GLY A 48 7.00 -0.39 17.97
CA GLY A 48 8.13 -0.73 17.13
C GLY A 48 7.84 -0.64 15.65
N THR A 49 8.62 -1.34 14.87
CA THR A 49 8.62 -1.30 13.41
C THR A 49 8.15 -2.62 12.81
N LEU A 50 7.74 -2.57 11.55
CA LEU A 50 7.28 -3.71 10.79
C LEU A 50 8.49 -4.53 10.30
N ASP A 51 8.50 -5.82 10.59
CA ASP A 51 9.52 -6.75 10.11
C ASP A 51 9.19 -7.25 8.70
N LEU A 52 9.85 -6.68 7.70
CA LEU A 52 9.65 -7.05 6.30
C LEU A 52 10.20 -8.45 5.98
N ALA A 53 11.26 -8.87 6.65
CA ALA A 53 11.80 -10.21 6.45
C ALA A 53 10.84 -11.30 6.95
N ALA A 54 10.09 -11.02 8.01
CA ALA A 54 9.04 -11.92 8.50
C ALA A 54 7.83 -11.95 7.56
N LEU A 55 7.47 -10.81 6.95
CA LEU A 55 6.38 -10.75 5.97
C LEU A 55 6.71 -11.46 4.66
N PHE A 56 7.96 -11.44 4.26
CA PHE A 56 8.44 -12.00 2.99
C PHE A 56 9.63 -12.92 3.22
N PRO A 57 9.41 -14.13 3.78
CA PRO A 57 10.51 -15.06 4.03
C PRO A 57 11.31 -15.37 2.77
N GLY A 58 12.63 -15.18 2.84
CA GLY A 58 13.55 -15.42 1.73
C GLY A 58 13.64 -14.31 0.71
N ALA A 59 12.88 -13.23 0.82
CA ALA A 59 13.04 -12.08 -0.05
C ALA A 59 14.35 -11.35 0.23
N ARG A 60 14.99 -10.87 -0.85
CA ARG A 60 16.25 -10.12 -0.80
C ARG A 60 16.04 -8.61 -0.90
N ASN A 61 14.98 -8.20 -1.55
CA ASN A 61 14.64 -6.81 -1.78
C ASN A 61 13.20 -6.54 -1.40
N PHE A 62 12.89 -5.29 -1.06
CA PHE A 62 11.55 -4.86 -0.71
C PHE A 62 11.18 -3.60 -1.49
N ILE A 63 10.03 -3.64 -2.15
CA ILE A 63 9.52 -2.54 -2.96
C ILE A 63 8.12 -2.18 -2.50
N LEU A 64 7.87 -0.88 -2.36
CA LEU A 64 6.56 -0.33 -2.05
C LEU A 64 5.97 0.39 -3.27
N GLU A 65 4.76 0.03 -3.66
CA GLU A 65 3.98 0.77 -4.64
C GLU A 65 2.78 1.43 -3.96
N ILE A 66 2.71 2.75 -4.05
CA ILE A 66 1.64 3.56 -3.43
C ILE A 66 0.64 3.98 -4.51
N GLY A 67 -0.64 3.76 -4.23
CA GLY A 67 -1.71 4.11 -5.16
C GLY A 67 -1.69 3.27 -6.43
N TYR A 68 -1.57 1.96 -6.28
CA TYR A 68 -1.41 1.04 -7.41
C TYR A 68 -2.65 0.90 -8.32
N GLY A 69 -3.78 1.50 -7.97
CA GLY A 69 -5.01 1.41 -8.78
C GLY A 69 -5.49 -0.03 -8.93
N GLY A 70 -5.55 -0.55 -10.15
CA GLY A 70 -5.91 -1.94 -10.43
C GLY A 70 -4.82 -2.97 -10.16
N GLY A 71 -3.58 -2.53 -9.91
CA GLY A 71 -2.46 -3.37 -9.51
C GLY A 71 -1.75 -4.12 -10.64
N GLU A 72 -2.04 -3.81 -11.90
CA GLU A 72 -1.45 -4.51 -13.07
C GLU A 72 0.07 -4.39 -13.10
N HIS A 73 0.60 -3.21 -12.75
CA HIS A 73 2.06 -3.01 -12.68
C HIS A 73 2.66 -3.83 -11.54
N LEU A 74 2.09 -3.71 -10.34
CA LEU A 74 2.55 -4.43 -9.14
C LEU A 74 2.56 -5.94 -9.35
N ALA A 75 1.48 -6.51 -9.89
CA ALA A 75 1.36 -7.93 -10.18
C ALA A 75 2.43 -8.41 -11.19
N ARG A 76 2.63 -7.64 -12.26
CA ARG A 76 3.66 -7.96 -13.27
C ARG A 76 5.06 -7.94 -12.69
N GLN A 77 5.38 -6.94 -11.87
CA GLN A 77 6.66 -6.85 -11.19
C GLN A 77 6.87 -8.02 -10.23
N ALA A 78 5.85 -8.38 -9.46
CA ALA A 78 5.91 -9.51 -8.53
C ALA A 78 6.17 -10.85 -9.23
N LEU A 79 5.51 -11.09 -10.36
CA LEU A 79 5.73 -12.29 -11.17
C LEU A 79 7.14 -12.35 -11.77
N SER A 80 7.68 -11.19 -12.19
CA SER A 80 9.00 -11.11 -12.81
C SER A 80 10.16 -11.19 -11.81
N HIS A 81 9.90 -10.90 -10.53
CA HIS A 81 10.92 -10.80 -9.47
C HIS A 81 10.49 -11.59 -8.23
N PRO A 82 10.50 -12.93 -8.28
CA PRO A 82 10.04 -13.77 -7.17
C PRO A 82 10.87 -13.63 -5.89
N GLU A 83 12.12 -13.15 -6.00
CA GLU A 83 13.02 -12.89 -4.88
C GLU A 83 12.76 -11.56 -4.17
N THR A 84 11.83 -10.76 -4.68
CA THR A 84 11.49 -9.44 -4.14
C THR A 84 10.14 -9.48 -3.44
N GLY A 85 10.06 -8.91 -2.24
CA GLY A 85 8.82 -8.68 -1.53
C GLY A 85 8.18 -7.36 -1.98
N PHE A 86 6.95 -7.41 -2.45
CA PHE A 86 6.21 -6.25 -2.91
C PHE A 86 5.10 -5.87 -1.93
N ILE A 87 5.08 -4.61 -1.55
CA ILE A 87 4.01 -4.02 -0.75
C ILE A 87 3.19 -3.10 -1.64
N GLY A 88 1.90 -3.34 -1.73
CA GLY A 88 0.95 -2.42 -2.37
C GLY A 88 0.16 -1.65 -1.32
N ALA A 89 0.17 -0.33 -1.37
CA ALA A 89 -0.65 0.52 -0.52
C ALA A 89 -1.74 1.21 -1.36
N GLU A 90 -2.99 0.90 -1.11
CA GLU A 90 -4.16 1.44 -1.79
C GLU A 90 -5.35 1.51 -0.84
N VAL A 91 -6.20 2.51 -0.99
CA VAL A 91 -7.39 2.71 -0.17
C VAL A 91 -8.68 2.49 -0.95
N PHE A 92 -8.62 2.48 -2.27
CA PHE A 92 -9.77 2.32 -3.13
C PHE A 92 -10.13 0.83 -3.28
N SER A 93 -11.28 0.44 -2.72
CA SER A 93 -11.72 -0.96 -2.66
C SER A 93 -11.82 -1.66 -4.01
N GLY A 94 -12.20 -0.93 -5.07
CA GLY A 94 -12.27 -1.47 -6.42
C GLY A 94 -10.90 -1.87 -6.99
N GLY A 95 -9.87 -1.09 -6.72
CA GLY A 95 -8.50 -1.41 -7.09
C GLY A 95 -7.95 -2.59 -6.31
N ILE A 96 -8.19 -2.59 -4.98
CA ILE A 96 -7.79 -3.68 -4.10
C ILE A 96 -8.43 -5.01 -4.58
N ALA A 97 -9.72 -5.00 -4.88
CA ALA A 97 -10.43 -6.19 -5.35
C ALA A 97 -9.87 -6.75 -6.66
N LYS A 98 -9.51 -5.87 -7.60
CA LYS A 98 -8.86 -6.28 -8.86
C LYS A 98 -7.51 -6.95 -8.62
N LEU A 99 -6.68 -6.36 -7.78
CA LEU A 99 -5.37 -6.93 -7.48
C LEU A 99 -5.48 -8.25 -6.72
N VAL A 100 -6.38 -8.36 -5.73
CA VAL A 100 -6.64 -9.62 -5.02
C VAL A 100 -7.07 -10.72 -5.99
N GLN A 101 -7.94 -10.41 -6.94
CA GLN A 101 -8.36 -11.36 -7.96
C GLN A 101 -7.20 -11.82 -8.84
N GLN A 102 -6.31 -10.91 -9.23
CA GLN A 102 -5.13 -11.25 -10.02
C GLN A 102 -4.13 -12.09 -9.22
N ILE A 103 -3.88 -11.72 -7.97
CA ILE A 103 -2.99 -12.48 -7.06
C ILE A 103 -3.47 -13.93 -6.90
N ASP A 104 -4.77 -14.11 -6.68
CA ASP A 104 -5.37 -15.44 -6.54
C ASP A 104 -5.29 -16.24 -7.85
N ALA A 105 -5.69 -15.64 -8.96
CA ALA A 105 -5.70 -16.29 -10.27
C ALA A 105 -4.32 -16.71 -10.75
N GLU A 106 -3.28 -15.92 -10.48
CA GLU A 106 -1.92 -16.14 -10.96
C GLU A 106 -0.99 -16.76 -9.89
N GLY A 107 -1.48 -17.02 -8.69
CA GLY A 107 -0.72 -17.62 -7.60
C GLY A 107 0.46 -16.77 -7.13
N ILE A 108 0.29 -15.45 -7.06
CA ILE A 108 1.35 -14.52 -6.67
C ILE A 108 1.56 -14.58 -5.15
N GLY A 109 2.72 -15.05 -4.71
CA GLY A 109 3.01 -15.25 -3.29
C GLY A 109 3.81 -14.14 -2.60
N ASN A 110 4.45 -13.27 -3.37
CA ASN A 110 5.38 -12.25 -2.90
C ASN A 110 4.78 -10.84 -2.86
N VAL A 111 3.46 -10.72 -2.68
CA VAL A 111 2.74 -9.46 -2.52
C VAL A 111 2.03 -9.43 -1.18
N ARG A 112 2.09 -8.30 -0.50
CA ARG A 112 1.26 -7.98 0.68
C ARG A 112 0.63 -6.61 0.48
N LEU A 113 -0.56 -6.42 1.03
CA LEU A 113 -1.38 -5.24 0.82
C LEU A 113 -1.58 -4.45 2.10
N PHE A 114 -1.47 -3.15 1.99
CA PHE A 114 -1.84 -2.22 3.04
C PHE A 114 -3.02 -1.37 2.55
N THR A 115 -4.17 -1.51 3.21
CA THR A 115 -5.45 -0.98 2.73
C THR A 115 -5.85 0.33 3.39
N ASP A 116 -4.89 1.03 3.96
CA ASP A 116 -5.08 2.33 4.61
C ASP A 116 -4.05 3.35 4.08
N ASP A 117 -3.98 4.50 4.71
CA ASP A 117 -3.06 5.56 4.33
C ASP A 117 -1.59 5.10 4.40
N ALA A 118 -0.91 5.16 3.27
CA ALA A 118 0.49 4.74 3.14
C ALA A 118 1.45 5.41 4.13
N LEU A 119 1.14 6.62 4.61
CA LEU A 119 1.97 7.27 5.64
C LEU A 119 1.98 6.52 6.96
N LYS A 120 0.87 5.86 7.31
CA LYS A 120 0.82 5.00 8.50
C LYS A 120 1.79 3.81 8.39
N LEU A 121 1.91 3.26 7.19
CA LEU A 121 2.88 2.20 6.89
C LEU A 121 4.31 2.74 6.94
N LEU A 122 4.58 3.85 6.25
CA LEU A 122 5.93 4.42 6.14
C LEU A 122 6.56 4.74 7.50
N VAL A 123 5.77 5.25 8.46
CA VAL A 123 6.27 5.56 9.81
C VAL A 123 6.57 4.30 10.65
N LYS A 124 6.14 3.14 10.19
CA LYS A 124 6.40 1.83 10.83
C LYS A 124 7.53 1.06 10.16
N LEU A 125 8.14 1.58 9.11
CA LEU A 125 9.30 0.98 8.48
C LEU A 125 10.60 1.51 9.10
N GLU A 126 11.57 0.63 9.27
CA GLU A 126 12.94 1.06 9.59
C GLU A 126 13.53 1.86 8.43
N PRO A 127 14.37 2.87 8.69
CA PRO A 127 15.07 3.60 7.64
C PRO A 127 15.85 2.65 6.73
N ALA A 128 15.84 2.95 5.43
CA ALA A 128 16.59 2.24 4.40
C ALA A 128 16.24 0.74 4.23
N THR A 129 15.05 0.30 4.65
CA THR A 129 14.59 -1.08 4.41
C THR A 129 13.98 -1.29 3.04
N LEU A 130 13.48 -0.25 2.39
CA LEU A 130 12.94 -0.32 1.05
C LEU A 130 14.03 -0.03 0.00
N ASP A 131 14.10 -0.87 -1.01
CA ASP A 131 15.00 -0.68 -2.15
C ASP A 131 14.41 0.31 -3.17
N ALA A 132 13.08 0.38 -3.27
CA ALA A 132 12.39 1.34 -4.11
C ALA A 132 10.99 1.66 -3.60
N VAL A 133 10.51 2.85 -3.95
CA VAL A 133 9.12 3.27 -3.77
C VAL A 133 8.60 3.78 -5.10
N TYR A 134 7.51 3.17 -5.58
CA TYR A 134 6.81 3.60 -6.79
C TYR A 134 5.57 4.41 -6.47
N LEU A 135 5.42 5.51 -7.17
CA LEU A 135 4.23 6.36 -7.16
C LEU A 135 3.87 6.65 -8.63
N LEU A 136 3.25 5.68 -9.28
CA LEU A 136 3.10 5.68 -10.74
C LEU A 136 1.96 6.57 -11.25
N TYR A 137 0.89 6.68 -10.48
CA TYR A 137 -0.28 7.46 -10.82
C TYR A 137 -0.67 8.35 -9.65
N PRO A 138 0.14 9.39 -9.34
CA PRO A 138 -0.29 10.35 -8.35
C PRO A 138 -1.61 10.93 -8.87
N ASP A 139 -2.68 10.81 -8.07
CA ASP A 139 -3.94 11.48 -8.36
C ASP A 139 -3.64 12.92 -8.79
N PRO A 140 -4.23 13.42 -9.88
CA PRO A 140 -4.08 14.81 -10.27
C PRO A 140 -4.72 15.68 -9.19
N TRP A 141 -3.94 15.97 -8.15
CA TRP A 141 -4.36 16.83 -7.07
C TRP A 141 -4.56 18.24 -7.62
N PRO A 142 -5.77 18.79 -7.57
CA PRO A 142 -6.07 20.06 -8.22
C PRO A 142 -5.34 21.28 -7.62
N LYS A 143 -4.43 21.07 -6.66
CA LYS A 143 -3.69 22.15 -6.00
C LYS A 143 -2.24 21.76 -5.73
N THR A 144 -1.32 22.52 -6.30
CA THR A 144 0.14 22.44 -6.16
C THR A 144 0.65 22.32 -4.70
N ARG A 145 -0.11 22.78 -3.71
CA ARG A 145 0.22 22.64 -2.28
C ARG A 145 0.31 21.19 -1.78
N HIS A 146 -0.28 20.23 -2.49
CA HIS A 146 -0.29 18.83 -2.09
C HIS A 146 0.92 18.05 -2.64
N HIS A 147 1.51 18.47 -3.76
CA HIS A 147 2.74 17.91 -4.32
C HIS A 147 3.92 17.99 -3.36
N LYS A 148 4.04 19.08 -2.61
CA LYS A 148 5.14 19.32 -1.67
C LYS A 148 5.16 18.38 -0.45
N ARG A 149 4.06 17.68 -0.17
CA ARG A 149 3.97 16.75 0.97
C ARG A 149 4.71 15.44 0.73
N TRP A 150 4.59 14.88 -0.46
CA TRP A 150 5.22 13.61 -0.81
C TRP A 150 6.73 13.75 -1.03
N CYS A 151 7.16 14.81 -1.69
CA CYS A 151 8.57 15.09 -1.89
C CYS A 151 9.34 15.30 -0.59
N ARG A 152 8.67 15.79 0.48
CA ARG A 152 9.33 16.02 1.76
C ARG A 152 9.54 14.73 2.58
N VAL A 153 8.69 13.71 2.37
CA VAL A 153 8.82 12.40 3.03
C VAL A 153 9.88 11.54 2.34
N LEU A 154 10.01 11.65 1.02
CA LEU A 154 10.99 10.89 0.23
C LEU A 154 12.34 11.61 0.08
N GLY A 155 12.43 12.89 0.40
CA GLY A 155 13.60 13.75 0.16
C GLY A 155 14.50 14.02 1.35
N GLN A 156 14.34 13.34 2.48
CA GLN A 156 15.24 13.50 3.64
C GLN A 156 16.25 12.35 3.77
N GLY A 157 16.88 12.01 2.68
CA GLY A 157 17.91 10.99 2.65
C GLY A 157 19.06 11.33 1.71
N SER A 158 19.65 12.53 1.83
CA SER A 158 20.99 12.80 1.30
C SER A 158 21.43 14.20 1.72
N GLY A 159 22.18 14.27 2.75
CA GLY A 159 23.09 15.33 3.08
C GLY A 159 24.35 14.69 3.56
#